data_34fcc8706c42e2d28f980089f87a72b9
#
_entry.id   34fcc8706c42e2d28f980089f87a72b9
#
_cell.length_a   1.000
_cell.length_b   1.000
_cell.length_c   1.000
_cell.angle_alpha   90.00
_cell.angle_beta   90.00
_cell.angle_gamma   90.00
#
_symmetry.space_group_name_H-M   'P 1'
#
loop_
_entity.id
_entity.type
_entity.pdbx_description
1 polymer ?
#
loop_
_entity_poly.entity_id
_entity_poly.type
_entity_poly.pdbx_seq_one_letter_code
_entity_poly.pdbx_strand_id
1 'polypeptide(L)'
;TRRSSDLLFTAMGVAAMVLGINSAVQNMSNSSYPVLFIASLAIGGAIGSSLRLGERMGNATSRRGGKELGQGLVTGCLLFCVGTLSILGPVQSALYGDATFLFTNAMLDFVTSMVLASTYGVGMCLAAVVLFVWQGSIYALTVLLGDFISGSMMTELSIVGGCLIMMSGISILGFKEIKTLDFLPALAVPVLWCPIAPLLSHLL
;
A
#
# COMPACT_ATOMS: atom_id res chain seq x y z
N THR A 1 16.67 3.77 22.16
CA THR A 1 15.79 4.17 23.29
C THR A 1 14.36 4.34 22.76
N ARG A 2 13.33 4.08 23.59
CA ARG A 2 11.90 4.22 23.25
C ARG A 2 11.59 5.57 22.61
N ARG A 3 12.18 6.64 23.13
CA ARG A 3 12.03 8.01 22.59
C ARG A 3 12.56 8.16 21.16
N SER A 4 13.66 7.48 20.82
CA SER A 4 14.20 7.53 19.44
C SER A 4 13.30 6.79 18.47
N SER A 5 12.71 5.66 18.87
CA SER A 5 11.73 4.93 18.07
C SER A 5 10.48 5.75 17.82
N ASP A 6 9.95 6.45 18.83
CA ASP A 6 8.75 7.28 18.70
C ASP A 6 8.98 8.45 17.71
N LEU A 7 10.17 9.08 17.76
CA LEU A 7 10.53 10.14 16.81
C LEU A 7 10.64 9.62 15.37
N LEU A 8 11.22 8.43 15.19
CA LEU A 8 11.31 7.79 13.87
C LEU A 8 9.92 7.47 13.30
N PHE A 9 9.05 6.85 14.08
CA PHE A 9 7.66 6.59 13.67
C PHE A 9 6.90 7.87 13.33
N THR A 10 7.10 8.94 14.11
CA THR A 10 6.51 10.25 13.80
C THR A 10 7.01 10.79 12.47
N ALA A 11 8.32 10.76 12.22
CA ALA A 11 8.89 11.21 10.95
C ALA A 11 8.36 10.39 9.76
N MET A 12 8.24 9.07 9.93
CA MET A 12 7.69 8.18 8.92
C MET A 12 6.21 8.48 8.63
N GLY A 13 5.41 8.70 9.68
CA GLY A 13 3.99 9.05 9.53
C GLY A 13 3.81 10.36 8.76
N VAL A 14 4.61 11.38 9.08
CA VAL A 14 4.61 12.66 8.35
C VAL A 14 5.03 12.47 6.90
N ALA A 15 6.11 11.73 6.64
CA ALA A 15 6.56 11.44 5.27
C ALA A 15 5.49 10.73 4.45
N ALA A 16 4.84 9.71 5.00
CA ALA A 16 3.75 8.99 4.35
C ALA A 16 2.57 9.93 4.04
N MET A 17 2.17 10.80 4.99
CA MET A 17 1.11 11.78 4.75
C MET A 17 1.45 12.73 3.60
N VAL A 18 2.64 13.32 3.61
CA VAL A 18 3.08 14.27 2.57
C VAL A 18 3.11 13.60 1.21
N LEU A 19 3.65 12.37 1.11
CA LEU A 19 3.70 11.61 -0.14
C LEU A 19 2.31 11.23 -0.64
N GLY A 20 1.43 10.79 0.27
CA GLY A 20 0.06 10.45 -0.08
C GLY A 20 -0.72 11.65 -0.61
N ILE A 21 -0.61 12.80 0.05
CA ILE A 21 -1.22 14.07 -0.40
C ILE A 21 -0.64 14.48 -1.75
N ASN A 22 0.69 14.47 -1.89
CA ASN A 22 1.35 14.85 -3.12
C ASN A 22 0.91 13.96 -4.29
N SER A 23 0.86 12.64 -4.11
CA SER A 23 0.41 11.71 -5.13
C SER A 23 -1.05 11.97 -5.54
N ALA A 24 -1.95 12.17 -4.58
CA ALA A 24 -3.35 12.47 -4.87
C ALA A 24 -3.50 13.80 -5.61
N VAL A 25 -2.89 14.88 -5.12
CA VAL A 25 -3.03 16.23 -5.67
C VAL A 25 -2.43 16.36 -7.06
N GLN A 26 -1.22 15.83 -7.29
CA GLN A 26 -0.57 15.90 -8.61
C GLN A 26 -1.37 15.15 -9.68
N ASN A 27 -1.95 14.01 -9.33
CA ASN A 27 -2.70 13.20 -10.28
C ASN A 27 -4.15 13.71 -10.46
N MET A 28 -4.71 14.43 -9.49
CA MET A 28 -6.07 14.96 -9.56
C MET A 28 -6.29 15.91 -10.76
N SER A 29 -5.28 16.70 -11.12
CA SER A 29 -5.35 17.63 -12.27
C SER A 29 -5.44 16.91 -13.62
N ASN A 30 -4.96 15.67 -13.69
CA ASN A 30 -4.95 14.83 -14.90
C ASN A 30 -6.04 13.75 -14.86
N SER A 31 -6.89 13.76 -13.84
CA SER A 31 -7.96 12.77 -13.68
C SER A 31 -9.06 12.96 -14.72
N SER A 32 -9.42 11.87 -15.38
CA SER A 32 -10.58 11.80 -16.28
C SER A 32 -11.89 11.66 -15.50
N TYR A 33 -11.81 11.18 -14.26
CA TYR A 33 -12.97 10.90 -13.39
C TYR A 33 -12.74 11.43 -11.96
N PRO A 34 -12.75 12.76 -11.74
CA PRO A 34 -12.34 13.36 -10.46
C PRO A 34 -13.15 12.92 -9.22
N VAL A 35 -14.31 12.34 -9.42
CA VAL A 35 -15.18 11.83 -8.33
C VAL A 35 -14.97 10.34 -8.07
N LEU A 36 -14.28 9.65 -8.95
CA LEU A 36 -14.10 8.19 -8.88
C LEU A 36 -13.40 7.75 -7.58
N PHE A 37 -12.45 8.56 -7.07
CA PHE A 37 -11.73 8.21 -5.84
C PHE A 37 -12.67 8.15 -4.63
N ILE A 38 -13.69 9.02 -4.55
CA ILE A 38 -14.69 9.01 -3.46
C ILE A 38 -15.48 7.71 -3.52
N ALA A 39 -15.99 7.36 -4.70
CA ALA A 39 -16.72 6.11 -4.91
C ALA A 39 -15.83 4.89 -4.62
N SER A 40 -14.56 4.93 -5.07
CA SER A 40 -13.58 3.87 -4.81
C SER A 40 -13.34 3.65 -3.33
N LEU A 41 -13.12 4.71 -2.56
CA LEU A 41 -12.91 4.62 -1.12
C LEU A 41 -14.18 4.14 -0.40
N ALA A 42 -15.37 4.64 -0.80
CA ALA A 42 -16.64 4.24 -0.19
C ALA A 42 -16.93 2.75 -0.46
N ILE A 43 -16.86 2.31 -1.71
CA ILE A 43 -17.12 0.93 -2.12
C ILE A 43 -16.04 0.00 -1.55
N GLY A 44 -14.77 0.38 -1.71
CA GLY A 44 -13.64 -0.41 -1.21
C GLY A 44 -13.66 -0.59 0.29
N GLY A 45 -13.94 0.50 1.04
CA GLY A 45 -14.07 0.45 2.49
C GLY A 45 -15.27 -0.40 2.94
N ALA A 46 -16.42 -0.30 2.25
CA ALA A 46 -17.59 -1.14 2.53
C ALA A 46 -17.30 -2.64 2.30
N ILE A 47 -16.68 -2.97 1.17
CA ILE A 47 -16.29 -4.36 0.85
C ILE A 47 -15.25 -4.87 1.84
N GLY A 48 -14.19 -4.11 2.09
CA GLY A 48 -13.10 -4.53 2.96
C GLY A 48 -13.53 -4.67 4.42
N SER A 49 -14.38 -3.77 4.91
CA SER A 49 -14.96 -3.89 6.26
C SER A 49 -15.87 -5.11 6.39
N SER A 50 -16.66 -5.43 5.36
CA SER A 50 -17.49 -6.64 5.32
C SER A 50 -16.63 -7.92 5.31
N LEU A 51 -15.51 -7.89 4.60
CA LEU A 51 -14.54 -8.99 4.56
C LEU A 51 -13.65 -9.05 5.80
N ARG A 52 -13.65 -7.98 6.63
CA ARG A 52 -12.79 -7.83 7.82
C ARG A 52 -11.32 -8.12 7.50
N LEU A 53 -10.81 -7.56 6.40
CA LEU A 53 -9.46 -7.86 5.91
C LEU A 53 -8.41 -7.55 6.95
N GLY A 54 -8.50 -6.39 7.61
CA GLY A 54 -7.57 -5.99 8.67
C GLY A 54 -7.57 -6.95 9.86
N GLU A 55 -8.74 -7.45 10.28
CA GLU A 55 -8.85 -8.40 11.39
C GLU A 55 -8.34 -9.79 11.01
N ARG A 56 -8.65 -10.25 9.81
CA ARG A 56 -8.18 -11.56 9.32
C ARG A 56 -6.66 -11.61 9.22
N MET A 57 -6.06 -10.51 8.76
CA MET A 57 -4.60 -10.42 8.66
C MET A 57 -3.94 -10.28 10.04
N GLY A 58 -4.50 -9.47 10.95
CA GLY A 58 -4.04 -9.38 12.32
C GLY A 58 -4.14 -10.74 13.05
N ASN A 59 -5.23 -11.46 12.88
CA ASN A 59 -5.43 -12.79 13.46
C ASN A 59 -4.53 -13.87 12.84
N ALA A 60 -4.17 -13.75 11.55
CA ALA A 60 -3.23 -14.65 10.90
C ALA A 60 -1.82 -14.53 11.53
N THR A 61 -1.44 -13.29 11.89
CA THR A 61 -0.19 -13.02 12.62
C THR A 61 -0.20 -13.64 14.02
N SER A 62 -1.32 -13.53 14.74
CA SER A 62 -1.44 -14.03 16.11
C SER A 62 -1.57 -15.57 16.21
N ARG A 63 -2.16 -16.23 15.22
CA ARG A 63 -2.42 -17.68 15.22
C ARG A 63 -1.22 -18.55 14.85
N ARG A 64 -0.23 -18.03 14.15
CA ARG A 64 0.96 -18.77 13.74
C ARG A 64 2.14 -18.60 14.70
N GLY A 65 1.86 -18.51 15.99
CA GLY A 65 2.85 -18.49 17.07
C GLY A 65 3.63 -19.79 17.18
N GLY A 66 4.56 -20.00 16.26
CA GLY A 66 5.61 -20.98 16.43
C GLY A 66 6.93 -20.24 16.54
N LYS A 67 7.79 -20.60 17.49
CA LYS A 67 9.15 -20.11 17.78
C LYS A 67 9.45 -18.69 17.26
N GLU A 68 10.05 -17.85 18.04
CA GLU A 68 10.35 -16.42 17.79
C GLU A 68 10.76 -16.08 16.35
N LEU A 69 11.48 -16.96 15.67
CA LEU A 69 11.90 -16.81 14.28
C LEU A 69 10.74 -16.82 13.28
N GLY A 70 9.77 -17.72 13.46
CA GLY A 70 8.58 -17.81 12.59
C GLY A 70 7.62 -16.66 12.82
N GLN A 71 7.50 -16.16 14.04
CA GLN A 71 6.64 -15.04 14.36
C GLN A 71 7.20 -13.74 13.77
N GLY A 72 8.51 -13.52 13.83
CA GLY A 72 9.17 -12.37 13.21
C GLY A 72 8.99 -12.36 11.69
N LEU A 73 9.20 -13.51 11.05
CA LEU A 73 8.99 -13.67 9.61
C LEU A 73 7.55 -13.34 9.21
N VAL A 74 6.56 -13.93 9.88
CA VAL A 74 5.15 -13.71 9.53
C VAL A 74 4.74 -12.26 9.76
N THR A 75 5.16 -11.66 10.89
CA THR A 75 4.87 -10.26 11.18
C THR A 75 5.50 -9.32 10.16
N GLY A 76 6.77 -9.53 9.83
CA GLY A 76 7.47 -8.75 8.81
C GLY A 76 6.83 -8.89 7.43
N CYS A 77 6.53 -10.12 6.99
CA CYS A 77 5.87 -10.34 5.71
C CYS A 77 4.51 -9.62 5.63
N LEU A 78 3.69 -9.68 6.67
CA LEU A 78 2.38 -9.02 6.66
C LEU A 78 2.51 -7.50 6.68
N LEU A 79 3.43 -6.94 7.45
CA LEU A 79 3.64 -5.49 7.51
C LEU A 79 4.22 -4.94 6.21
N PHE A 80 5.21 -5.62 5.64
CA PHE A 80 5.95 -5.11 4.48
C PHE A 80 5.26 -5.39 3.15
N CYS A 81 4.63 -6.57 3.00
CA CYS A 81 4.00 -6.95 1.72
C CYS A 81 2.63 -6.32 1.51
N VAL A 82 1.90 -5.95 2.56
CA VAL A 82 0.49 -5.54 2.46
C VAL A 82 0.32 -4.01 2.44
N GLY A 83 1.40 -3.26 2.60
CA GLY A 83 1.38 -1.80 2.48
C GLY A 83 0.99 -1.33 1.06
N THR A 84 0.24 -0.24 0.95
CA THR A 84 -0.10 0.38 -0.35
C THR A 84 1.14 0.75 -1.16
N LEU A 85 2.18 1.24 -0.51
CA LEU A 85 3.47 1.55 -1.14
C LEU A 85 4.16 0.30 -1.71
N SER A 86 3.98 -0.84 -1.05
CA SER A 86 4.55 -2.12 -1.48
C SER A 86 3.92 -2.64 -2.78
N ILE A 87 2.72 -2.18 -3.12
CA ILE A 87 2.02 -2.51 -4.37
C ILE A 87 2.26 -1.41 -5.41
N LEU A 88 2.03 -0.15 -5.06
CA LEU A 88 2.16 0.97 -5.99
C LEU A 88 3.61 1.25 -6.39
N GLY A 89 4.57 1.02 -5.50
CA GLY A 89 5.99 1.23 -5.79
C GLY A 89 6.47 0.43 -7.00
N PRO A 90 6.33 -0.90 -7.01
CA PRO A 90 6.67 -1.72 -8.17
C PRO A 90 5.89 -1.36 -9.44
N VAL A 91 4.60 -1.04 -9.32
CA VAL A 91 3.75 -0.67 -10.47
C VAL A 91 4.23 0.64 -11.11
N GLN A 92 4.46 1.68 -10.33
CA GLN A 92 4.97 2.96 -10.81
C GLN A 92 6.37 2.84 -11.41
N SER A 93 7.23 2.05 -10.76
CA SER A 93 8.57 1.79 -11.26
C SER A 93 8.57 1.04 -12.59
N ALA A 94 7.67 0.08 -12.76
CA ALA A 94 7.55 -0.70 -13.98
C ALA A 94 7.00 0.11 -15.18
N LEU A 95 6.02 1.00 -14.94
CA LEU A 95 5.34 1.73 -16.02
C LEU A 95 6.01 3.06 -16.37
N TYR A 96 6.52 3.76 -15.37
CA TYR A 96 7.04 5.12 -15.55
C TYR A 96 8.53 5.26 -15.25
N GLY A 97 9.20 4.21 -14.77
CA GLY A 97 10.58 4.30 -14.28
C GLY A 97 10.72 5.10 -12.98
N ASP A 98 9.61 5.51 -12.36
CA ASP A 98 9.61 6.27 -11.11
C ASP A 98 9.69 5.33 -9.90
N ALA A 99 10.86 5.30 -9.27
CA ALA A 99 11.12 4.48 -8.10
C ALA A 99 10.89 5.20 -6.75
N THR A 100 10.32 6.41 -6.75
CA THR A 100 10.14 7.22 -5.54
C THR A 100 9.35 6.46 -4.47
N PHE A 101 8.24 5.84 -4.83
CA PHE A 101 7.45 5.05 -3.86
C PHE A 101 8.16 3.79 -3.41
N LEU A 102 8.94 3.18 -4.29
CA LEU A 102 9.72 1.98 -3.96
C LEU A 102 10.82 2.30 -2.93
N PHE A 103 11.58 3.37 -3.16
CA PHE A 103 12.60 3.83 -2.20
C PHE A 103 11.99 4.32 -0.89
N THR A 104 10.86 5.01 -0.95
CA THR A 104 10.15 5.45 0.26
C THR A 104 9.70 4.25 1.07
N ASN A 105 9.09 3.24 0.44
CA ASN A 105 8.71 2.00 1.12
C ASN A 105 9.93 1.32 1.72
N ALA A 106 11.04 1.22 0.98
CA ALA A 106 12.27 0.63 1.48
C ALA A 106 12.82 1.35 2.72
N MET A 107 12.73 2.67 2.77
CA MET A 107 13.13 3.45 3.96
C MET A 107 12.20 3.21 5.15
N LEU A 108 10.88 3.17 4.92
CA LEU A 108 9.90 2.84 5.93
C LEU A 108 10.12 1.43 6.49
N ASP A 109 10.32 0.46 5.61
CA ASP A 109 10.55 -0.94 5.97
C ASP A 109 11.89 -1.10 6.71
N PHE A 110 12.93 -0.37 6.30
CA PHE A 110 14.23 -0.38 6.96
C PHE A 110 14.13 0.07 8.41
N VAL A 111 13.49 1.21 8.67
CA VAL A 111 13.33 1.73 10.04
C VAL A 111 12.44 0.79 10.88
N THR A 112 11.34 0.33 10.30
CA THR A 112 10.42 -0.59 10.98
C THR A 112 11.09 -1.93 11.28
N SER A 113 11.90 -2.45 10.35
CA SER A 113 12.63 -3.71 10.55
C SER A 113 13.67 -3.63 11.66
N MET A 114 14.34 -2.48 11.84
CA MET A 114 15.25 -2.28 12.97
C MET A 114 14.53 -2.39 14.31
N VAL A 115 13.33 -1.79 14.43
CA VAL A 115 12.52 -1.88 15.65
C VAL A 115 12.02 -3.31 15.88
N LEU A 116 11.51 -3.96 14.83
CA LEU A 116 11.00 -5.33 14.93
C LEU A 116 12.10 -6.36 15.17
N ALA A 117 13.28 -6.16 14.59
CA ALA A 117 14.42 -7.05 14.79
C ALA A 117 14.89 -7.07 16.26
N SER A 118 14.71 -5.98 17.01
CA SER A 118 14.99 -5.95 18.45
C SER A 118 14.07 -6.88 19.26
N THR A 119 12.89 -7.20 18.73
CA THR A 119 11.88 -8.07 19.37
C THR A 119 11.95 -9.50 18.82
N TYR A 120 12.07 -9.63 17.49
CA TYR A 120 11.95 -10.91 16.77
C TYR A 120 13.28 -11.46 16.26
N GLY A 121 14.38 -10.72 16.45
CA GLY A 121 15.72 -11.18 16.09
C GLY A 121 15.93 -11.37 14.60
N VAL A 122 16.82 -12.31 14.27
CA VAL A 122 17.31 -12.56 12.89
C VAL A 122 16.21 -13.06 11.93
N GLY A 123 15.06 -13.54 12.45
CA GLY A 123 13.92 -13.97 11.63
C GLY A 123 13.40 -12.89 10.71
N MET A 124 13.62 -11.60 11.05
CA MET A 124 13.23 -10.47 10.19
C MET A 124 14.00 -10.42 8.87
N CYS A 125 15.23 -10.94 8.81
CA CYS A 125 16.00 -10.96 7.56
C CYS A 125 15.33 -11.83 6.48
N LEU A 126 14.62 -12.88 6.87
CA LEU A 126 13.88 -13.71 5.92
C LEU A 126 12.68 -12.99 5.30
N ALA A 127 12.10 -12.03 6.02
CA ALA A 127 11.02 -11.21 5.48
C ALA A 127 11.48 -10.38 4.27
N ALA A 128 12.74 -9.96 4.22
CA ALA A 128 13.30 -9.24 3.08
C ALA A 128 13.27 -10.07 1.79
N VAL A 129 13.54 -11.38 1.88
CA VAL A 129 13.45 -12.28 0.72
C VAL A 129 12.03 -12.40 0.21
N VAL A 130 11.07 -12.56 1.12
CA VAL A 130 9.64 -12.62 0.77
C VAL A 130 9.17 -11.30 0.13
N LEU A 131 9.58 -10.16 0.69
CA LEU A 131 9.28 -8.85 0.15
C LEU A 131 9.86 -8.67 -1.26
N PHE A 132 11.11 -9.09 -1.47
CA PHE A 132 11.74 -9.02 -2.78
C PHE A 132 10.98 -9.85 -3.83
N VAL A 133 10.59 -11.08 -3.49
CA VAL A 133 9.80 -11.94 -4.38
C VAL A 133 8.43 -11.33 -4.63
N TRP A 134 7.78 -10.77 -3.60
CA TRP A 134 6.47 -10.13 -3.70
C TRP A 134 6.51 -8.91 -4.63
N GLN A 135 7.36 -7.94 -4.34
CA GLN A 135 7.49 -6.72 -5.15
C GLN A 135 8.02 -7.02 -6.56
N GLY A 136 8.97 -7.95 -6.68
CA GLY A 136 9.48 -8.41 -7.97
C GLY A 136 8.41 -9.09 -8.82
N SER A 137 7.52 -9.88 -8.22
CA SER A 137 6.39 -10.50 -8.94
C SER A 137 5.38 -9.46 -9.43
N ILE A 138 5.08 -8.44 -8.61
CA ILE A 138 4.20 -7.33 -9.01
C ILE A 138 4.85 -6.55 -10.15
N TYR A 139 6.13 -6.23 -10.05
CA TYR A 139 6.88 -5.54 -11.12
C TYR A 139 6.83 -6.32 -12.43
N ALA A 140 7.18 -7.61 -12.40
CA ALA A 140 7.17 -8.48 -13.57
C ALA A 140 5.77 -8.60 -14.18
N LEU A 141 4.75 -8.77 -13.34
CA LEU A 141 3.36 -8.83 -13.79
C LEU A 141 2.93 -7.51 -14.44
N THR A 142 3.31 -6.37 -13.87
CA THR A 142 3.01 -5.05 -14.43
C THR A 142 3.68 -4.84 -15.78
N VAL A 143 4.94 -5.27 -15.94
CA VAL A 143 5.63 -5.21 -17.25
C VAL A 143 4.92 -6.08 -18.29
N LEU A 144 4.47 -7.28 -17.90
CA LEU A 144 3.74 -8.19 -18.81
C LEU A 144 2.35 -7.66 -19.20
N LEU A 145 1.69 -6.95 -18.30
CA LEU A 145 0.34 -6.40 -18.50
C LEU A 145 0.36 -4.92 -18.90
N GLY A 146 1.53 -4.35 -19.16
CA GLY A 146 1.69 -2.91 -19.41
C GLY A 146 0.78 -2.36 -20.52
N ASP A 147 0.54 -3.15 -21.57
CA ASP A 147 -0.34 -2.78 -22.70
C ASP A 147 -1.82 -2.67 -22.30
N PHE A 148 -2.22 -3.30 -21.19
CA PHE A 148 -3.60 -3.23 -20.67
C PHE A 148 -3.80 -2.09 -19.68
N ILE A 149 -2.72 -1.50 -19.17
CA ILE A 149 -2.76 -0.45 -18.17
C ILE A 149 -2.73 0.91 -18.87
N SER A 150 -3.89 1.53 -19.03
CA SER A 150 -3.98 2.88 -19.62
C SER A 150 -3.43 3.95 -18.67
N GLY A 151 -2.91 5.04 -19.25
CA GLY A 151 -2.44 6.19 -18.46
C GLY A 151 -3.52 6.78 -17.55
N SER A 152 -4.79 6.84 -18.02
CA SER A 152 -5.92 7.30 -17.21
C SER A 152 -6.18 6.36 -16.01
N MET A 153 -6.12 5.06 -16.20
CA MET A 153 -6.26 4.08 -15.12
C MET A 153 -5.17 4.27 -14.05
N MET A 154 -3.94 4.52 -14.49
CA MET A 154 -2.83 4.77 -13.57
C MET A 154 -2.99 6.07 -12.78
N THR A 155 -3.51 7.11 -13.43
CA THR A 155 -3.82 8.39 -12.77
C THR A 155 -4.85 8.18 -11.65
N GLU A 156 -5.97 7.51 -11.95
CA GLU A 156 -7.00 7.22 -10.95
C GLU A 156 -6.50 6.31 -9.83
N LEU A 157 -5.70 5.30 -10.18
CA LEU A 157 -5.06 4.40 -9.22
C LEU A 157 -4.10 5.15 -8.28
N SER A 158 -3.33 6.10 -8.81
CA SER A 158 -2.41 6.95 -8.03
C SER A 158 -3.14 7.90 -7.09
N ILE A 159 -4.31 8.41 -7.46
CA ILE A 159 -5.15 9.22 -6.58
C ILE A 159 -5.67 8.37 -5.41
N VAL A 160 -6.29 7.24 -5.70
CA VAL A 160 -6.81 6.33 -4.66
C VAL A 160 -5.69 5.83 -3.76
N GLY A 161 -4.58 5.40 -4.36
CA GLY A 161 -3.39 4.95 -3.63
C GLY A 161 -2.79 6.04 -2.75
N GLY A 162 -2.71 7.27 -3.25
CA GLY A 162 -2.28 8.44 -2.48
C GLY A 162 -3.15 8.67 -1.25
N CYS A 163 -4.48 8.55 -1.38
CA CYS A 163 -5.40 8.62 -0.25
C CYS A 163 -5.14 7.50 0.78
N LEU A 164 -4.88 6.28 0.33
CA LEU A 164 -4.58 5.16 1.22
C LEU A 164 -3.23 5.35 1.95
N ILE A 165 -2.21 5.87 1.26
CA ILE A 165 -0.92 6.20 1.86
C ILE A 165 -1.08 7.29 2.93
N MET A 166 -1.88 8.33 2.64
CA MET A 166 -2.21 9.38 3.60
C MET A 166 -2.92 8.80 4.83
N MET A 167 -3.90 7.91 4.67
CA MET A 167 -4.58 7.23 5.78
C MET A 167 -3.60 6.41 6.62
N SER A 168 -2.64 5.72 5.98
CA SER A 168 -1.58 4.99 6.68
C SER A 168 -0.69 5.93 7.50
N GLY A 169 -0.34 7.09 6.96
CA GLY A 169 0.41 8.12 7.67
C GLY A 169 -0.32 8.63 8.91
N ILE A 170 -1.63 8.90 8.82
CA ILE A 170 -2.49 9.30 9.94
C ILE A 170 -2.50 8.22 11.04
N SER A 171 -2.56 6.95 10.62
CA SER A 171 -2.56 5.82 11.55
C SER A 171 -1.21 5.65 12.25
N ILE A 172 -0.10 5.79 11.53
CA ILE A 172 1.27 5.74 12.08
C ILE A 172 1.50 6.86 13.11
N LEU A 173 0.96 8.06 12.84
CA LEU A 173 1.03 9.20 13.77
C LEU A 173 0.15 9.03 15.01
N GLY A 174 -0.69 8.00 15.05
CA GLY A 174 -1.57 7.72 16.18
C GLY A 174 -2.76 8.67 16.33
N PHE A 175 -3.06 9.51 15.32
CA PHE A 175 -4.24 10.38 15.37
C PHE A 175 -5.55 9.59 15.35
N LYS A 176 -5.61 8.53 14.56
CA LYS A 176 -6.74 7.62 14.48
C LYS A 176 -6.26 6.27 13.96
N GLU A 177 -6.66 5.19 14.62
CA GLU A 177 -6.44 3.85 14.08
C GLU A 177 -7.36 3.62 12.87
N ILE A 178 -6.78 3.78 11.68
CA ILE A 178 -7.45 3.48 10.42
C ILE A 178 -6.97 2.11 9.96
N LYS A 179 -7.89 1.16 9.85
CA LYS A 179 -7.60 -0.16 9.28
C LYS A 179 -7.43 -0.02 7.75
N THR A 180 -6.32 0.56 7.31
CA THR A 180 -6.05 0.87 5.90
C THR A 180 -6.17 -0.38 5.00
N LEU A 181 -5.93 -1.57 5.55
CA LEU A 181 -6.12 -2.85 4.88
C LEU A 181 -7.57 -3.10 4.43
N ASP A 182 -8.54 -2.58 5.18
CA ASP A 182 -9.96 -2.69 4.81
C ASP A 182 -10.30 -1.80 3.59
N PHE A 183 -9.43 -0.85 3.24
CA PHE A 183 -9.59 -0.01 2.06
C PHE A 183 -8.83 -0.52 0.82
N LEU A 184 -8.02 -1.58 0.92
CA LEU A 184 -7.30 -2.15 -0.24
C LEU A 184 -8.21 -2.48 -1.43
N PRO A 185 -9.45 -2.99 -1.26
CA PRO A 185 -10.35 -3.22 -2.39
C PRO A 185 -10.69 -1.95 -3.19
N ALA A 186 -10.48 -0.74 -2.62
CA ALA A 186 -10.67 0.51 -3.35
C ALA A 186 -9.75 0.63 -4.58
N LEU A 187 -8.58 0.01 -4.57
CA LEU A 187 -7.67 -0.02 -5.72
C LEU A 187 -8.23 -0.82 -6.91
N ALA A 188 -9.14 -1.77 -6.66
CA ALA A 188 -9.79 -2.53 -7.73
C ALA A 188 -10.82 -1.70 -8.50
N VAL A 189 -11.40 -0.66 -7.91
CA VAL A 189 -12.45 0.14 -8.55
C VAL A 189 -11.94 0.89 -9.79
N PRO A 190 -10.82 1.64 -9.77
CA PRO A 190 -10.26 2.24 -10.97
C PRO A 190 -9.88 1.21 -12.04
N VAL A 191 -9.32 0.07 -11.62
CA VAL A 191 -8.91 -1.00 -12.53
C VAL A 191 -10.10 -1.57 -13.29
N LEU A 192 -11.25 -1.70 -12.65
CA LEU A 192 -12.48 -2.19 -13.29
C LEU A 192 -13.20 -1.10 -14.07
N TRP A 193 -13.21 0.15 -13.56
CA TRP A 193 -13.97 1.25 -14.16
C TRP A 193 -13.34 1.79 -15.44
N CYS A 194 -12.03 2.02 -15.46
CA CYS A 194 -11.38 2.66 -16.60
C CYS A 194 -11.52 1.92 -17.94
N PRO A 195 -11.50 0.57 -18.02
CA PRO A 195 -11.76 -0.12 -19.27
C PRO A 195 -13.26 -0.15 -19.63
N ILE A 196 -14.17 -0.06 -18.67
CA ILE A 196 -15.61 -0.12 -18.88
C ILE A 196 -16.19 1.23 -19.29
N ALA A 197 -15.67 2.33 -18.74
CA ALA A 197 -16.18 3.67 -18.97
C ALA A 197 -16.23 4.08 -20.46
N PRO A 198 -15.18 3.87 -21.29
CA PRO A 198 -15.26 4.18 -22.72
C PRO A 198 -16.26 3.29 -23.45
N LEU A 199 -16.49 2.07 -23.02
CA LEU A 199 -17.49 1.18 -23.60
C LEU A 199 -18.91 1.69 -23.36
N LEU A 200 -19.16 2.25 -22.16
CA LEU A 200 -20.46 2.87 -21.83
C LEU A 200 -20.72 4.17 -22.61
N SER A 201 -19.68 4.97 -22.85
CA SER A 201 -19.80 6.22 -23.61
C SER A 201 -20.07 6.02 -25.10
N HIS A 202 -19.79 4.82 -25.64
CA HIS A 202 -20.15 4.44 -27.00
C HIS A 202 -21.57 3.87 -27.13
N LEU A 203 -22.22 3.54 -26.01
CA LEU A 203 -23.57 2.95 -25.96
C LEU A 203 -24.67 3.99 -25.63
N LEU A 204 -24.30 5.17 -25.15
CA LEU A 204 -25.16 6.33 -24.85
C LEU A 204 -24.99 7.42 -25.92
#